data_0c8cdfb39b6f567b2603c4dd75be94e8
#
_entry.id   0c8cdfb39b6f567b2603c4dd75be94e8
#
_cell.length_a   1.000
_cell.length_b   1.000
_cell.length_c   1.000
_cell.angle_alpha   90.00
_cell.angle_beta   90.00
_cell.angle_gamma   90.00
#
_symmetry.space_group_name_H-M   'P 1'
#
loop_
_entity.id
_entity.type
_entity.pdbx_description
1 polymer ?
#
loop_
_entity_poly.entity_id
_entity_poly.type
_entity_poly.pdbx_seq_one_letter_code
_entity_poly.pdbx_strand_id
1 'polypeptide(L)'
;NIHFHSNSGLIVAKNASLISNGELGNEVLIEGDRLEPNFSEIPGQWGAIWLRAGSKNNFINNTIIKNASAGIIIDSIGSNSTPTLTLKNTQIYNSSNFGLLGRETNIYGENVVINNSGQSSLACIIGGKYNFIHSTFTNYWNNSLREYPSVLINNFFTYSENNMIIYETRNLVEANFTNCIIDGNKNIELLVEKIEGSDFNYNFKNNLIRFNDFNNTYTEIEEYNFNNLTHYSNNIFNTEPHFKAPENNELFIGENSEAIGKSLLEGTLLSPLDILGVTRTNPADIGAYQHIIFEEEN
;
A
#
# COMPACT_ATOMS: atom_id res chain seq x y z
N ASN A 1 -18.61 12.90 5.27
CA ASN A 1 -18.20 11.78 6.11
C ASN A 1 -19.18 10.62 5.96
N ILE A 2 -18.67 9.39 6.02
CA ILE A 2 -19.45 8.16 5.99
C ILE A 2 -19.08 7.34 7.22
N HIS A 3 -20.06 6.97 8.02
CA HIS A 3 -19.85 6.18 9.23
C HIS A 3 -20.54 4.83 9.11
N PHE A 4 -19.81 3.76 9.37
CA PHE A 4 -20.29 2.39 9.30
C PHE A 4 -20.51 1.81 10.70
N HIS A 5 -21.66 1.18 10.89
CA HIS A 5 -21.93 0.40 12.11
C HIS A 5 -21.11 -0.90 12.11
N SER A 6 -20.89 -1.45 13.30
CA SER A 6 -20.21 -2.75 13.48
C SER A 6 -20.83 -3.83 12.56
N ASN A 7 -19.98 -4.66 11.94
CA ASN A 7 -20.35 -5.69 10.98
C ASN A 7 -21.01 -5.21 9.68
N SER A 8 -21.00 -3.89 9.39
CA SER A 8 -21.42 -3.35 8.10
C SER A 8 -20.22 -3.01 7.22
N GLY A 9 -20.47 -2.70 5.95
CA GLY A 9 -19.44 -2.31 4.99
C GLY A 9 -20.06 -1.89 3.67
N LEU A 10 -19.22 -1.47 2.73
CA LEU A 10 -19.62 -1.08 1.38
C LEU A 10 -19.26 -2.17 0.38
N ILE A 11 -20.25 -2.69 -0.33
CA ILE A 11 -20.03 -3.69 -1.39
C ILE A 11 -20.34 -3.06 -2.75
N VAL A 12 -19.35 -3.05 -3.63
CA VAL A 12 -19.50 -2.61 -5.03
C VAL A 12 -19.63 -3.84 -5.92
N ALA A 13 -20.83 -4.05 -6.45
CA ALA A 13 -21.14 -5.24 -7.23
C ALA A 13 -20.56 -5.20 -8.65
N LYS A 14 -20.65 -6.32 -9.37
CA LYS A 14 -20.28 -6.41 -10.79
C LYS A 14 -20.96 -5.31 -11.61
N ASN A 15 -20.23 -4.66 -12.51
CA ASN A 15 -20.64 -3.53 -13.34
C ASN A 15 -20.96 -2.22 -12.60
N ALA A 16 -20.82 -2.19 -11.28
CA ALA A 16 -20.92 -0.96 -10.50
C ALA A 16 -19.55 -0.27 -10.37
N SER A 17 -19.59 0.99 -9.99
CA SER A 17 -18.41 1.83 -9.71
C SER A 17 -18.60 2.56 -8.38
N LEU A 18 -17.51 2.71 -7.64
CA LEU A 18 -17.42 3.60 -6.49
C LEU A 18 -16.63 4.84 -6.88
N ILE A 19 -17.19 6.01 -6.64
CA ILE A 19 -16.49 7.28 -6.78
C ILE A 19 -16.51 8.00 -5.45
N SER A 20 -15.33 8.18 -4.85
CA SER A 20 -15.08 9.04 -3.69
C SER A 20 -14.13 10.13 -4.13
N ASN A 21 -14.55 11.38 -4.12
CA ASN A 21 -13.76 12.49 -4.62
C ASN A 21 -13.87 13.67 -3.65
N GLY A 22 -13.00 13.68 -2.65
CA GLY A 22 -12.82 14.80 -1.74
C GLY A 22 -11.93 15.89 -2.35
N GLU A 23 -11.69 16.91 -1.56
CA GLU A 23 -10.78 18.02 -1.87
C GLU A 23 -9.70 18.10 -0.78
N LEU A 24 -8.56 18.67 -1.12
CA LEU A 24 -7.49 18.91 -0.15
C LEU A 24 -8.00 19.82 0.99
N GLY A 25 -7.82 19.37 2.24
CA GLY A 25 -8.32 20.04 3.43
C GLY A 25 -9.83 19.85 3.67
N ASN A 26 -10.50 19.05 2.82
CA ASN A 26 -11.89 18.64 2.96
C ASN A 26 -12.06 17.22 2.40
N GLU A 27 -11.25 16.33 2.91
CA GLU A 27 -11.19 14.93 2.50
C GLU A 27 -12.49 14.20 2.85
N VAL A 28 -12.85 13.20 2.06
CA VAL A 28 -13.93 12.27 2.42
C VAL A 28 -13.41 11.35 3.54
N LEU A 29 -14.01 11.41 4.71
CA LEU A 29 -13.72 10.51 5.82
C LEU A 29 -14.67 9.32 5.82
N ILE A 30 -14.11 8.10 5.85
CA ILE A 30 -14.82 6.83 5.92
C ILE A 30 -14.29 6.05 7.13
N GLU A 31 -15.14 5.87 8.14
CA GLU A 31 -14.74 5.26 9.42
C GLU A 31 -15.89 4.51 10.11
N GLY A 32 -15.65 3.96 11.30
CA GLY A 32 -16.70 3.42 12.17
C GLY A 32 -17.59 4.49 12.76
N ASP A 33 -18.77 4.12 13.24
CA ASP A 33 -19.73 5.02 13.90
C ASP A 33 -19.46 5.26 15.39
N ARG A 34 -18.38 4.67 15.93
CA ARG A 34 -17.88 4.89 17.28
C ARG A 34 -17.01 6.15 17.31
N LEU A 35 -17.66 7.32 17.47
CA LEU A 35 -17.00 8.63 17.39
C LEU A 35 -16.43 9.12 18.72
N GLU A 36 -16.57 8.33 19.79
CA GLU A 36 -15.98 8.69 21.09
C GLU A 36 -14.44 8.69 20.99
N PRO A 37 -13.73 9.65 21.60
CA PRO A 37 -12.27 9.79 21.45
C PRO A 37 -11.48 8.50 21.70
N ASN A 38 -11.91 7.66 22.63
CA ASN A 38 -11.26 6.38 22.94
C ASN A 38 -11.35 5.36 21.80
N PHE A 39 -12.19 5.58 20.80
CA PHE A 39 -12.38 4.69 19.65
C PHE A 39 -11.86 5.28 18.34
N SER A 40 -11.35 6.52 18.35
CA SER A 40 -10.92 7.23 17.14
C SER A 40 -9.85 6.50 16.33
N GLU A 41 -9.03 5.66 16.99
CA GLU A 41 -7.91 4.95 16.38
C GLU A 41 -7.96 3.42 16.62
N ILE A 42 -9.12 2.88 16.98
CA ILE A 42 -9.28 1.44 17.21
C ILE A 42 -9.60 0.71 15.90
N PRO A 43 -8.77 -0.26 15.47
CA PRO A 43 -9.03 -1.05 14.26
C PRO A 43 -10.24 -1.98 14.38
N GLY A 44 -10.83 -2.37 13.24
CA GLY A 44 -11.83 -3.44 13.18
C GLY A 44 -13.24 -3.06 13.62
N GLN A 45 -13.58 -1.77 13.61
CA GLN A 45 -14.90 -1.30 14.02
C GLN A 45 -16.01 -1.61 12.99
N TRP A 46 -15.64 -1.76 11.73
CA TRP A 46 -16.54 -2.08 10.62
C TRP A 46 -15.85 -3.01 9.63
N GLY A 47 -16.57 -3.49 8.61
CA GLY A 47 -16.06 -4.47 7.67
C GLY A 47 -14.99 -3.91 6.71
N ALA A 48 -15.41 -3.64 5.47
CA ALA A 48 -14.52 -3.18 4.43
C ALA A 48 -15.26 -2.41 3.34
N ILE A 49 -14.51 -1.70 2.48
CA ILE A 49 -14.94 -1.38 1.12
C ILE A 49 -14.56 -2.57 0.24
N TRP A 50 -15.54 -3.32 -0.24
CA TRP A 50 -15.33 -4.53 -1.03
C TRP A 50 -15.76 -4.34 -2.48
N LEU A 51 -14.78 -4.21 -3.36
CA LEU A 51 -14.96 -4.15 -4.80
C LEU A 51 -15.01 -5.57 -5.35
N ARG A 52 -16.22 -6.08 -5.59
CA ARG A 52 -16.45 -7.45 -6.07
C ARG A 52 -15.95 -7.64 -7.50
N ALA A 53 -15.70 -8.90 -7.85
CA ALA A 53 -15.29 -9.29 -9.19
C ALA A 53 -16.17 -8.67 -10.27
N GLY A 54 -15.54 -7.96 -11.23
CA GLY A 54 -16.21 -7.24 -12.31
C GLY A 54 -16.79 -5.87 -11.94
N SER A 55 -16.55 -5.34 -10.74
CA SER A 55 -16.67 -3.89 -10.50
C SER A 55 -15.63 -3.16 -11.35
N LYS A 56 -15.87 -1.92 -11.73
CA LYS A 56 -15.03 -1.22 -12.71
C LYS A 56 -15.02 0.29 -12.49
N ASN A 57 -13.93 0.94 -12.96
CA ASN A 57 -13.78 2.39 -12.91
C ASN A 57 -14.01 2.96 -11.50
N ASN A 58 -13.53 2.23 -10.49
CA ASN A 58 -13.58 2.73 -9.13
C ASN A 58 -12.51 3.82 -8.98
N PHE A 59 -12.89 4.95 -8.42
CA PHE A 59 -12.01 6.10 -8.23
C PHE A 59 -12.15 6.64 -6.81
N ILE A 60 -11.02 6.74 -6.11
CA ILE A 60 -10.95 7.26 -4.76
C ILE A 60 -9.85 8.31 -4.71
N ASN A 61 -10.20 9.54 -4.36
CA ASN A 61 -9.30 10.68 -4.31
C ASN A 61 -9.59 11.54 -3.08
N ASN A 62 -8.54 12.08 -2.45
CA ASN A 62 -8.62 12.88 -1.23
C ASN A 62 -9.60 12.23 -0.23
N THR A 63 -9.27 11.01 0.17
CA THR A 63 -10.12 10.19 1.03
C THR A 63 -9.30 9.57 2.16
N ILE A 64 -9.82 9.60 3.37
CA ILE A 64 -9.27 8.92 4.54
C ILE A 64 -10.18 7.76 4.90
N ILE A 65 -9.64 6.54 4.92
CA ILE A 65 -10.35 5.32 5.29
C ILE A 65 -9.68 4.78 6.56
N LYS A 66 -10.43 4.63 7.65
CA LYS A 66 -9.81 4.16 8.89
C LYS A 66 -10.71 3.26 9.73
N ASN A 67 -10.06 2.51 10.61
CA ASN A 67 -10.68 1.67 11.63
C ASN A 67 -11.50 0.49 11.08
N ALA A 68 -11.24 0.07 9.85
CA ALA A 68 -11.90 -1.07 9.21
C ALA A 68 -11.32 -2.44 9.66
N SER A 69 -12.02 -3.51 9.37
CA SER A 69 -11.41 -4.85 9.38
C SER A 69 -10.45 -5.02 8.22
N ALA A 70 -10.81 -4.54 7.01
CA ALA A 70 -9.89 -4.29 5.92
C ALA A 70 -10.28 -2.97 5.24
N GLY A 71 -9.31 -2.11 4.92
CA GLY A 71 -9.61 -0.82 4.31
C GLY A 71 -10.33 -1.01 2.96
N ILE A 72 -9.66 -1.61 1.99
CA ILE A 72 -10.23 -1.92 0.68
C ILE A 72 -9.86 -3.35 0.28
N ILE A 73 -10.84 -4.12 -0.18
CA ILE A 73 -10.65 -5.44 -0.80
C ILE A 73 -11.10 -5.35 -2.26
N ILE A 74 -10.27 -5.89 -3.18
CA ILE A 74 -10.58 -5.88 -4.61
C ILE A 74 -10.44 -7.31 -5.15
N ASP A 75 -11.54 -7.82 -5.68
CA ASP A 75 -11.57 -9.13 -6.32
C ASP A 75 -11.20 -9.05 -7.80
N SER A 76 -10.87 -10.22 -8.36
CA SER A 76 -10.46 -10.40 -9.74
C SER A 76 -11.40 -9.77 -10.77
N ILE A 77 -10.77 -9.31 -11.84
CA ILE A 77 -11.45 -8.80 -13.03
C ILE A 77 -10.88 -9.48 -14.27
N GLY A 78 -11.72 -9.91 -15.14
CA GLY A 78 -11.32 -10.63 -16.33
C GLY A 78 -10.64 -9.82 -17.44
N SER A 79 -10.49 -8.50 -17.36
CA SER A 79 -9.85 -7.67 -18.39
C SER A 79 -9.11 -6.48 -17.77
N ASN A 80 -7.87 -6.27 -18.18
CA ASN A 80 -6.90 -5.41 -17.50
C ASN A 80 -6.49 -4.18 -18.32
N SER A 81 -7.29 -3.72 -19.27
CA SER A 81 -6.94 -2.57 -20.10
C SER A 81 -6.96 -1.25 -19.32
N THR A 82 -7.83 -1.12 -18.33
CA THR A 82 -7.93 0.04 -17.44
C THR A 82 -7.91 -0.37 -15.98
N PRO A 83 -7.42 0.46 -15.05
CA PRO A 83 -7.48 0.14 -13.64
C PRO A 83 -8.91 -0.15 -13.16
N THR A 84 -9.05 -1.22 -12.37
CA THR A 84 -10.28 -1.50 -11.62
C THR A 84 -10.48 -0.46 -10.53
N LEU A 85 -9.36 -0.06 -9.92
CA LEU A 85 -9.29 0.96 -8.90
C LEU A 85 -8.18 1.94 -9.21
N THR A 86 -8.51 3.23 -9.19
CA THR A 86 -7.56 4.33 -9.15
C THR A 86 -7.62 4.99 -7.78
N LEU A 87 -6.48 5.05 -7.10
CA LEU A 87 -6.30 5.73 -5.82
C LEU A 87 -5.44 6.96 -6.01
N LYS A 88 -5.89 8.13 -5.54
CA LYS A 88 -5.10 9.35 -5.50
C LYS A 88 -5.23 10.02 -4.14
N ASN A 89 -4.13 10.54 -3.60
CA ASN A 89 -4.15 11.32 -2.36
C ASN A 89 -4.99 10.64 -1.26
N THR A 90 -4.85 9.33 -1.12
CA THR A 90 -5.72 8.51 -0.28
C THR A 90 -4.94 7.92 0.88
N GLN A 91 -5.51 7.98 2.07
CA GLN A 91 -4.93 7.48 3.30
C GLN A 91 -5.77 6.31 3.84
N ILE A 92 -5.12 5.21 4.25
CA ILE A 92 -5.78 4.04 4.82
C ILE A 92 -5.06 3.66 6.12
N TYR A 93 -5.78 3.71 7.24
CA TYR A 93 -5.18 3.53 8.55
C TYR A 93 -5.98 2.55 9.43
N ASN A 94 -5.27 1.91 10.36
CA ASN A 94 -5.86 1.13 11.44
C ASN A 94 -6.81 0.04 10.93
N SER A 95 -6.31 -0.82 10.05
CA SER A 95 -7.06 -1.99 9.58
C SER A 95 -6.70 -3.22 10.41
N SER A 96 -7.67 -3.93 10.99
CA SER A 96 -7.35 -5.12 11.81
C SER A 96 -6.80 -6.31 11.00
N ASN A 97 -6.94 -6.25 9.66
CA ASN A 97 -6.35 -7.19 8.69
C ASN A 97 -5.48 -6.42 7.68
N PHE A 98 -5.94 -6.28 6.45
CA PHE A 98 -5.21 -5.62 5.36
C PHE A 98 -5.63 -4.15 5.22
N GLY A 99 -4.67 -3.29 4.92
CA GLY A 99 -4.99 -1.93 4.47
C GLY A 99 -5.64 -1.95 3.10
N LEU A 100 -4.92 -2.45 2.10
CA LEU A 100 -5.38 -2.63 0.72
C LEU A 100 -5.05 -4.04 0.25
N LEU A 101 -6.07 -4.84 -0.10
CA LEU A 101 -5.93 -6.20 -0.59
C LEU A 101 -6.43 -6.29 -2.04
N GLY A 102 -5.53 -6.47 -2.98
CA GLY A 102 -5.83 -6.76 -4.39
C GLY A 102 -5.59 -8.22 -4.73
N ARG A 103 -6.61 -8.90 -5.26
CA ARG A 103 -6.55 -10.30 -5.70
C ARG A 103 -6.75 -10.38 -7.21
N GLU A 104 -5.69 -10.69 -7.98
CA GLU A 104 -5.73 -10.80 -9.45
C GLU A 104 -6.45 -9.59 -10.10
N THR A 105 -6.04 -8.37 -9.74
CA THR A 105 -6.75 -7.14 -10.11
C THR A 105 -5.83 -6.12 -10.76
N ASN A 106 -6.38 -4.97 -11.19
CA ASN A 106 -5.62 -3.87 -11.75
C ASN A 106 -5.81 -2.61 -10.89
N ILE A 107 -4.72 -2.16 -10.26
CA ILE A 107 -4.70 -0.99 -9.37
C ILE A 107 -3.67 0.02 -9.86
N TYR A 108 -4.08 1.28 -9.92
CA TYR A 108 -3.19 2.43 -10.05
C TYR A 108 -3.30 3.31 -8.80
N GLY A 109 -2.16 3.66 -8.22
CA GLY A 109 -2.09 4.51 -7.03
C GLY A 109 -1.02 5.59 -7.15
N GLU A 110 -1.35 6.82 -6.77
CA GLU A 110 -0.41 7.91 -6.57
C GLU A 110 -0.70 8.64 -5.27
N ASN A 111 0.34 9.00 -4.53
CA ASN A 111 0.21 9.60 -3.20
C ASN A 111 -0.69 8.78 -2.27
N VAL A 112 -0.53 7.46 -2.26
CA VAL A 112 -1.27 6.56 -1.37
C VAL A 112 -0.47 6.35 -0.10
N VAL A 113 -1.09 6.52 1.05
CA VAL A 113 -0.48 6.28 2.36
C VAL A 113 -1.25 5.18 3.07
N ILE A 114 -0.55 4.12 3.47
CA ILE A 114 -1.17 3.02 4.23
C ILE A 114 -0.29 2.71 5.44
N ASN A 115 -0.90 2.63 6.62
CA ASN A 115 -0.20 2.27 7.84
C ASN A 115 -1.10 1.48 8.82
N ASN A 116 -0.45 0.84 9.78
CA ASN A 116 -1.08 0.24 10.94
C ASN A 116 -2.13 -0.81 10.56
N SER A 117 -1.67 -1.90 9.95
CA SER A 117 -2.49 -3.02 9.49
C SER A 117 -2.09 -4.33 10.18
N GLY A 118 -3.05 -5.09 10.69
CA GLY A 118 -2.81 -6.34 11.44
C GLY A 118 -2.17 -7.46 10.62
N GLN A 119 -2.26 -7.37 9.30
CA GLN A 119 -1.54 -8.22 8.34
C GLN A 119 -0.60 -7.34 7.49
N SER A 120 -0.84 -7.17 6.21
CA SER A 120 -0.07 -6.26 5.35
C SER A 120 -0.81 -4.94 5.11
N SER A 121 -0.06 -3.87 5.02
CA SER A 121 -0.61 -2.59 4.57
C SER A 121 -1.06 -2.67 3.11
N LEU A 122 -0.25 -3.28 2.25
CA LEU A 122 -0.57 -3.55 0.85
C LEU A 122 -0.32 -5.03 0.53
N ALA A 123 -1.34 -5.72 0.03
CA ALA A 123 -1.21 -7.07 -0.49
C ALA A 123 -1.68 -7.13 -1.96
N CYS A 124 -0.76 -7.44 -2.87
CA CYS A 124 -0.96 -7.65 -4.30
C CYS A 124 -0.82 -9.13 -4.59
N ILE A 125 -1.89 -9.90 -4.44
CA ILE A 125 -1.81 -11.37 -4.46
C ILE A 125 -2.55 -12.00 -5.64
N ILE A 126 -2.17 -13.25 -5.93
CA ILE A 126 -2.75 -14.04 -7.02
C ILE A 126 -2.48 -13.38 -8.39
N GLY A 127 -1.31 -12.78 -8.58
CA GLY A 127 -1.00 -12.03 -9.80
C GLY A 127 -1.78 -10.71 -9.93
N GLY A 128 -1.94 -10.22 -11.16
CA GLY A 128 -2.62 -8.96 -11.44
C GLY A 128 -1.73 -7.90 -12.06
N LYS A 129 -2.15 -6.64 -11.95
CA LYS A 129 -1.44 -5.48 -12.48
C LYS A 129 -1.47 -4.34 -11.47
N TYR A 130 -0.31 -3.87 -11.04
CA TYR A 130 -0.18 -2.89 -9.96
C TYR A 130 0.83 -1.81 -10.33
N ASN A 131 0.44 -0.54 -10.19
CA ASN A 131 1.33 0.60 -10.40
C ASN A 131 1.14 1.60 -9.27
N PHE A 132 2.20 1.84 -8.51
CA PHE A 132 2.21 2.82 -7.43
C PHE A 132 3.32 3.83 -7.61
N ILE A 133 2.99 5.11 -7.45
CA ILE A 133 3.91 6.23 -7.63
C ILE A 133 3.84 7.12 -6.39
N HIS A 134 5.00 7.56 -5.88
CA HIS A 134 5.10 8.45 -4.74
C HIS A 134 4.17 8.07 -3.57
N SER A 135 4.18 6.78 -3.21
CA SER A 135 3.31 6.25 -2.17
C SER A 135 4.12 5.80 -0.95
N THR A 136 3.49 5.76 0.22
CA THR A 136 4.11 5.36 1.48
C THR A 136 3.33 4.19 2.06
N PHE A 137 3.93 3.01 2.03
CA PHE A 137 3.40 1.77 2.57
C PHE A 137 4.19 1.39 3.81
N THR A 138 3.66 1.72 4.97
CA THR A 138 4.30 1.41 6.25
C THR A 138 3.43 0.50 7.07
N ASN A 139 4.04 -0.16 8.06
CA ASN A 139 3.25 -0.95 8.99
C ASN A 139 3.85 -0.96 10.40
N TYR A 140 3.41 0.00 11.20
CA TYR A 140 3.81 0.14 12.61
C TYR A 140 2.80 -0.48 13.58
N TRP A 141 2.12 -1.54 13.15
CA TRP A 141 1.14 -2.28 13.92
C TRP A 141 1.72 -2.80 15.24
N ASN A 142 1.08 -2.46 16.34
CA ASN A 142 1.50 -2.83 17.69
C ASN A 142 0.39 -3.49 18.55
N ASN A 143 -0.82 -3.70 17.99
CA ASN A 143 -1.95 -4.26 18.74
C ASN A 143 -1.88 -5.78 18.92
N SER A 144 -1.10 -6.48 18.09
CA SER A 144 -0.87 -7.93 18.16
C SER A 144 0.36 -8.32 17.35
N LEU A 145 0.72 -9.61 17.38
CA LEU A 145 1.75 -10.13 16.47
C LEU A 145 1.26 -10.03 15.03
N ARG A 146 2.10 -9.47 14.19
CA ARG A 146 1.89 -9.36 12.74
C ARG A 146 2.70 -10.44 12.03
N GLU A 147 2.06 -11.22 11.17
CA GLU A 147 2.70 -12.30 10.43
C GLU A 147 3.41 -11.76 9.18
N TYR A 148 2.72 -11.02 8.33
CA TYR A 148 3.22 -10.55 7.04
C TYR A 148 3.92 -9.18 7.11
N PRO A 149 4.78 -8.85 6.12
CA PRO A 149 5.40 -7.54 5.99
C PRO A 149 4.41 -6.45 5.56
N SER A 150 4.88 -5.21 5.47
CA SER A 150 4.08 -4.07 5.00
C SER A 150 3.54 -4.30 3.58
N VAL A 151 4.41 -4.78 2.67
CA VAL A 151 4.05 -5.06 1.28
C VAL A 151 4.25 -6.54 0.98
N LEU A 152 3.20 -7.18 0.47
CA LEU A 152 3.18 -8.57 0.01
C LEU A 152 2.80 -8.64 -1.47
N ILE A 153 3.61 -9.34 -2.27
CA ILE A 153 3.36 -9.58 -3.69
C ILE A 153 3.51 -11.06 -3.97
N ASN A 154 2.50 -11.69 -4.59
CA ASN A 154 2.62 -13.06 -5.09
C ASN A 154 1.78 -13.31 -6.34
N ASN A 155 2.01 -14.46 -7.01
CA ASN A 155 1.27 -14.87 -8.20
C ASN A 155 0.40 -16.13 -7.99
N PHE A 156 0.15 -16.53 -6.76
CA PHE A 156 -0.53 -17.80 -6.48
C PHE A 156 -1.53 -17.70 -5.34
N PHE A 157 -2.41 -18.69 -5.30
CA PHE A 157 -3.16 -19.06 -4.11
C PHE A 157 -3.08 -20.55 -3.86
N THR A 158 -3.36 -20.97 -2.64
CA THR A 158 -3.31 -22.37 -2.24
C THR A 158 -4.68 -22.85 -1.77
N TYR A 159 -5.00 -24.09 -2.08
CA TYR A 159 -6.14 -24.78 -1.51
C TYR A 159 -5.80 -26.25 -1.24
N SER A 160 -6.60 -26.93 -0.41
CA SER A 160 -6.41 -28.33 -0.10
C SER A 160 -7.41 -29.18 -0.87
N GLU A 161 -6.92 -30.17 -1.61
CA GLU A 161 -7.72 -31.19 -2.28
C GLU A 161 -7.12 -32.56 -2.00
N ASN A 162 -7.93 -33.52 -1.54
CA ASN A 162 -7.50 -34.86 -1.20
C ASN A 162 -6.28 -34.93 -0.24
N ASN A 163 -6.24 -34.04 0.76
CA ASN A 163 -5.13 -33.86 1.70
C ASN A 163 -3.79 -33.43 1.08
N MET A 164 -3.81 -32.96 -0.18
CA MET A 164 -2.66 -32.33 -0.83
C MET A 164 -2.86 -30.83 -0.91
N ILE A 165 -1.77 -30.07 -0.70
CA ILE A 165 -1.78 -28.61 -0.98
C ILE A 165 -1.56 -28.42 -2.48
N ILE A 166 -2.50 -27.73 -3.10
CA ILE A 166 -2.44 -27.38 -4.52
C ILE A 166 -2.16 -25.88 -4.63
N TYR A 167 -1.21 -25.54 -5.50
CA TYR A 167 -0.88 -24.17 -5.87
C TYR A 167 -1.48 -23.87 -7.23
N GLU A 168 -2.24 -22.81 -7.32
CA GLU A 168 -2.76 -22.29 -8.58
C GLU A 168 -2.20 -20.90 -8.86
N THR A 169 -1.55 -20.73 -10.00
CA THR A 169 -0.86 -19.49 -10.36
C THR A 169 -1.68 -18.64 -11.34
N ARG A 170 -1.48 -17.31 -11.27
CA ARG A 170 -1.99 -16.32 -12.20
C ARG A 170 -0.88 -15.36 -12.60
N ASN A 171 -0.99 -14.78 -13.78
CA ASN A 171 0.01 -13.83 -14.25
C ASN A 171 0.06 -12.59 -13.37
N LEU A 172 1.23 -12.32 -12.80
CA LEU A 172 1.59 -10.99 -12.34
C LEU A 172 2.10 -10.21 -13.57
N VAL A 173 1.17 -9.49 -14.22
CA VAL A 173 1.44 -8.76 -15.46
C VAL A 173 2.46 -7.66 -15.21
N GLU A 174 2.28 -6.92 -14.13
CA GLU A 174 3.24 -5.96 -13.61
C GLU A 174 2.95 -5.61 -12.15
N ALA A 175 4.01 -5.36 -11.37
CA ALA A 175 3.95 -4.75 -10.05
C ALA A 175 5.06 -3.69 -9.97
N ASN A 176 4.73 -2.45 -10.36
CA ASN A 176 5.67 -1.35 -10.45
C ASN A 176 5.52 -0.42 -9.24
N PHE A 177 6.64 -0.15 -8.57
CA PHE A 177 6.74 0.78 -7.46
C PHE A 177 7.80 1.82 -7.81
N THR A 178 7.39 3.07 -7.93
CA THR A 178 8.29 4.18 -8.29
C THR A 178 8.20 5.28 -7.24
N ASN A 179 9.33 5.66 -6.68
CA ASN A 179 9.42 6.71 -5.66
C ASN A 179 8.56 6.40 -4.40
N CYS A 180 8.52 5.14 -3.97
CA CYS A 180 7.72 4.72 -2.82
C CYS A 180 8.59 4.49 -1.56
N ILE A 181 8.00 4.64 -0.38
CA ILE A 181 8.58 4.19 0.90
C ILE A 181 7.87 2.90 1.31
N ILE A 182 8.66 1.87 1.64
CA ILE A 182 8.20 0.59 2.19
C ILE A 182 8.95 0.38 3.50
N ASP A 183 8.26 0.56 4.62
CA ASP A 183 8.88 0.54 5.95
C ASP A 183 7.92 0.00 7.03
N GLY A 184 8.39 -0.11 8.26
CA GLY A 184 7.60 -0.56 9.40
C GLY A 184 8.44 -1.08 10.56
N ASN A 185 7.80 -1.78 11.48
CA ASN A 185 8.44 -2.27 12.70
C ASN A 185 9.04 -3.68 12.60
N LYS A 186 8.98 -4.35 11.43
CA LYS A 186 9.69 -5.61 11.16
C LYS A 186 11.02 -5.36 10.47
N ASN A 187 11.91 -6.34 10.54
CA ASN A 187 13.19 -6.29 9.84
C ASN A 187 13.04 -6.35 8.32
N ILE A 188 12.01 -7.07 7.85
CA ILE A 188 11.69 -7.25 6.45
C ILE A 188 10.26 -6.76 6.23
N GLU A 189 10.10 -5.73 5.39
CA GLU A 189 8.80 -5.09 5.11
C GLU A 189 8.36 -5.25 3.65
N LEU A 190 9.10 -6.02 2.87
CA LEU A 190 8.76 -6.42 1.50
C LEU A 190 8.85 -7.94 1.36
N LEU A 191 7.78 -8.59 0.92
CA LEU A 191 7.77 -10.00 0.54
C LEU A 191 7.32 -10.14 -0.91
N VAL A 192 8.14 -10.84 -1.72
CA VAL A 192 7.92 -11.12 -3.13
C VAL A 192 8.04 -12.62 -3.32
N GLU A 193 6.92 -13.30 -3.56
CA GLU A 193 6.87 -14.76 -3.62
C GLU A 193 6.35 -15.25 -4.97
N LYS A 194 7.12 -16.07 -5.63
CA LYS A 194 6.81 -16.64 -6.94
C LYS A 194 6.61 -18.15 -6.86
N ILE A 195 5.58 -18.63 -7.54
CA ILE A 195 5.46 -20.03 -7.95
C ILE A 195 5.54 -20.10 -9.47
N GLU A 196 6.33 -21.02 -9.98
CA GLU A 196 6.49 -21.21 -11.43
C GLU A 196 5.16 -21.62 -12.10
N GLY A 197 4.98 -21.24 -13.36
CA GLY A 197 3.82 -21.61 -14.18
C GLY A 197 3.02 -20.43 -14.73
N SER A 198 3.36 -19.19 -14.35
CA SER A 198 2.76 -17.97 -14.89
C SER A 198 3.78 -16.82 -14.91
N ASP A 199 3.47 -15.76 -15.67
CA ASP A 199 4.31 -14.56 -15.70
C ASP A 199 4.43 -13.93 -14.31
N PHE A 200 5.63 -13.40 -14.02
CA PHE A 200 5.91 -12.73 -12.76
C PHE A 200 6.80 -11.51 -12.98
N ASN A 201 6.17 -10.37 -13.29
CA ASN A 201 6.88 -9.15 -13.63
C ASN A 201 6.70 -8.10 -12.53
N TYR A 202 7.81 -7.62 -11.97
CA TYR A 202 7.81 -6.58 -10.96
C TYR A 202 9.01 -5.66 -11.13
N ASN A 203 8.89 -4.43 -10.66
CA ASN A 203 9.96 -3.46 -10.73
C ASN A 203 9.86 -2.44 -9.58
N PHE A 204 10.99 -2.21 -8.91
CA PHE A 204 11.15 -1.21 -7.86
C PHE A 204 12.17 -0.18 -8.31
N LYS A 205 11.74 1.09 -8.49
CA LYS A 205 12.61 2.20 -8.95
C LYS A 205 12.61 3.35 -7.95
N ASN A 206 13.80 3.72 -7.49
CA ASN A 206 13.97 4.87 -6.58
C ASN A 206 13.07 4.79 -5.34
N ASN A 207 13.02 3.64 -4.68
CA ASN A 207 12.26 3.45 -3.46
C ASN A 207 13.18 3.45 -2.23
N LEU A 208 12.62 3.73 -1.06
CA LEU A 208 13.25 3.48 0.23
C LEU A 208 12.58 2.23 0.81
N ILE A 209 13.37 1.17 1.08
CA ILE A 209 12.85 -0.16 1.44
C ILE A 209 13.55 -0.69 2.69
N ARG A 210 12.79 -1.08 3.71
CA ARG A 210 13.31 -1.82 4.87
C ARG A 210 13.37 -3.31 4.54
N PHE A 211 14.59 -3.85 4.45
CA PHE A 211 14.85 -5.26 4.19
C PHE A 211 16.14 -5.72 4.88
N ASN A 212 16.09 -5.90 6.19
CA ASN A 212 17.22 -6.36 7.02
C ASN A 212 17.17 -7.89 7.19
N ASP A 213 17.75 -8.63 6.24
CA ASP A 213 17.82 -10.10 6.29
C ASP A 213 19.03 -10.58 7.15
N PHE A 214 18.93 -10.39 8.48
CA PHE A 214 20.00 -10.75 9.42
C PHE A 214 20.38 -12.24 9.41
N ASN A 215 19.46 -13.09 9.01
CA ASN A 215 19.64 -14.55 9.02
C ASN A 215 20.05 -15.09 7.65
N ASN A 216 20.19 -14.26 6.62
CA ASN A 216 20.44 -14.64 5.24
C ASN A 216 19.39 -15.64 4.69
N THR A 217 18.15 -15.50 5.11
CA THR A 217 17.04 -16.38 4.69
C THR A 217 16.70 -16.21 3.23
N TYR A 218 16.91 -15.00 2.68
CA TYR A 218 16.52 -14.61 1.32
C TYR A 218 17.71 -14.47 0.36
N THR A 219 18.95 -14.66 0.82
CA THR A 219 20.18 -14.37 0.05
C THR A 219 20.28 -15.16 -1.25
N GLU A 220 19.78 -16.40 -1.28
CA GLU A 220 19.86 -17.30 -2.43
C GLU A 220 18.57 -17.30 -3.28
N ILE A 221 17.60 -16.47 -2.94
CA ILE A 221 16.30 -16.39 -3.65
C ILE A 221 16.40 -15.30 -4.72
N GLU A 222 16.15 -15.67 -5.99
CA GLU A 222 16.32 -14.79 -7.15
C GLU A 222 15.48 -13.51 -7.04
N GLU A 223 14.28 -13.58 -6.47
CA GLU A 223 13.37 -12.45 -6.27
C GLU A 223 13.97 -11.37 -5.36
N TYR A 224 15.01 -11.69 -4.57
CA TYR A 224 15.71 -10.74 -3.67
C TYR A 224 17.13 -10.43 -4.13
N ASN A 225 17.46 -10.71 -5.40
CA ASN A 225 18.70 -10.24 -6.00
C ASN A 225 18.62 -8.73 -6.29
N PHE A 226 18.88 -7.92 -5.29
CA PHE A 226 18.80 -6.45 -5.39
C PHE A 226 19.84 -5.83 -6.36
N ASN A 227 20.80 -6.61 -6.86
CA ASN A 227 21.72 -6.20 -7.93
C ASN A 227 21.11 -6.38 -9.33
N ASN A 228 19.99 -7.05 -9.46
CA ASN A 228 19.29 -7.21 -10.73
C ASN A 228 18.55 -5.92 -11.10
N LEU A 229 19.16 -5.09 -11.95
CA LEU A 229 18.64 -3.78 -12.36
C LEU A 229 17.33 -3.85 -13.15
N THR A 230 16.94 -5.04 -13.63
CA THR A 230 15.63 -5.24 -14.26
C THR A 230 14.50 -5.11 -13.23
N HIS A 231 14.74 -5.58 -12.02
CA HIS A 231 13.76 -5.58 -10.93
C HIS A 231 14.00 -4.46 -9.90
N TYR A 232 15.26 -4.07 -9.68
CA TYR A 232 15.62 -3.11 -8.65
C TYR A 232 16.58 -2.06 -9.19
N SER A 233 16.16 -0.82 -9.27
CA SER A 233 17.03 0.26 -9.74
C SER A 233 16.98 1.46 -8.80
N ASN A 234 18.17 1.92 -8.37
CA ASN A 234 18.37 3.10 -7.53
C ASN A 234 17.54 3.09 -6.22
N ASN A 235 17.25 1.91 -5.67
CA ASN A 235 16.58 1.82 -4.39
C ASN A 235 17.56 2.06 -3.23
N ILE A 236 17.04 2.60 -2.14
CA ILE A 236 17.76 2.82 -0.88
C ILE A 236 17.25 1.78 0.10
N PHE A 237 18.17 1.03 0.72
CA PHE A 237 17.80 -0.04 1.63
C PHE A 237 18.24 0.28 3.05
N ASN A 238 17.36 -0.06 4.01
CA ASN A 238 17.68 -0.11 5.43
C ASN A 238 18.15 1.22 6.03
N THR A 239 17.65 2.33 5.51
CA THR A 239 17.84 3.66 6.09
C THR A 239 16.54 4.13 6.72
N GLU A 240 16.64 5.01 7.69
CA GLU A 240 15.47 5.53 8.40
C GLU A 240 14.76 6.61 7.57
N PRO A 241 13.46 6.49 7.35
CA PRO A 241 12.67 7.53 6.67
C PRO A 241 12.46 8.78 7.54
N HIS A 242 12.81 8.73 8.84
CA HIS A 242 12.62 9.82 9.81
C HIS A 242 11.20 10.37 9.81
N PHE A 243 10.23 9.48 10.01
CA PHE A 243 8.84 9.87 10.17
C PHE A 243 8.60 10.62 11.49
N LYS A 244 7.65 11.54 11.49
CA LYS A 244 7.34 12.37 12.66
C LYS A 244 6.83 11.54 13.84
N ALA A 245 5.77 10.75 13.64
CA ALA A 245 5.18 9.87 14.66
C ALA A 245 4.40 8.72 13.96
N PRO A 246 5.10 7.71 13.44
CA PRO A 246 4.47 6.67 12.61
C PRO A 246 3.49 5.79 13.39
N GLU A 247 3.65 5.65 14.70
CA GLU A 247 2.70 4.98 15.60
C GLU A 247 1.35 5.71 15.70
N ASN A 248 1.33 7.01 15.41
CA ASN A 248 0.15 7.87 15.38
C ASN A 248 -0.34 8.16 13.96
N ASN A 249 0.15 7.43 12.95
CA ASN A 249 -0.12 7.64 11.53
C ASN A 249 0.38 8.98 10.97
N GLU A 250 1.30 9.68 11.67
CA GLU A 250 1.96 10.90 11.20
C GLU A 250 3.22 10.52 10.39
N LEU A 251 3.04 10.24 9.10
CA LEU A 251 4.09 9.74 8.20
C LEU A 251 4.76 10.85 7.38
N PHE A 252 4.78 12.07 7.91
CA PHE A 252 5.60 13.15 7.36
C PHE A 252 7.07 12.82 7.55
N ILE A 253 7.89 13.00 6.52
CA ILE A 253 9.33 12.82 6.61
C ILE A 253 10.00 14.12 7.07
N GLY A 254 10.98 14.01 7.97
CA GLY A 254 11.75 15.13 8.50
C GLY A 254 12.97 15.46 7.65
N GLU A 255 13.62 16.58 8.00
CA GLU A 255 14.83 17.11 7.30
C GLU A 255 16.03 16.15 7.28
N ASN A 256 16.06 15.14 8.15
CA ASN A 256 17.12 14.13 8.21
C ASN A 256 16.79 12.85 7.42
N SER A 257 15.71 12.85 6.65
CA SER A 257 15.29 11.66 5.89
C SER A 257 16.20 11.39 4.70
N GLU A 258 16.64 10.15 4.53
CA GLU A 258 17.37 9.69 3.34
C GLU A 258 16.49 9.66 2.05
N ALA A 259 15.18 9.86 2.19
CA ALA A 259 14.26 9.96 1.06
C ALA A 259 14.36 11.30 0.30
N ILE A 260 15.00 12.31 0.90
CA ILE A 260 15.04 13.68 0.37
C ILE A 260 15.84 13.75 -0.93
N GLY A 261 15.20 14.29 -1.98
CA GLY A 261 15.85 14.54 -3.27
C GLY A 261 16.30 13.28 -4.00
N LYS A 262 15.70 12.13 -3.74
CA LYS A 262 16.09 10.82 -4.33
C LYS A 262 15.09 10.25 -5.33
N SER A 263 14.02 10.97 -5.62
CA SER A 263 13.00 10.47 -6.54
C SER A 263 13.46 10.42 -7.99
N LEU A 264 12.86 9.53 -8.75
CA LEU A 264 12.97 9.48 -10.21
C LEU A 264 12.06 10.55 -10.82
N LEU A 265 12.61 11.37 -11.72
CA LEU A 265 11.88 12.46 -12.38
C LEU A 265 10.61 12.00 -13.10
N GLU A 266 10.65 10.83 -13.76
CA GLU A 266 9.48 10.27 -14.46
C GLU A 266 8.27 10.13 -13.53
N GLY A 267 8.46 9.60 -12.33
CA GLY A 267 7.41 9.50 -11.31
C GLY A 267 6.93 10.87 -10.83
N THR A 268 7.86 11.81 -10.64
CA THR A 268 7.52 13.19 -10.23
C THR A 268 6.70 13.93 -11.28
N LEU A 269 6.94 13.70 -12.57
CA LEU A 269 6.13 14.29 -13.64
C LEU A 269 4.70 13.74 -13.70
N LEU A 270 4.50 12.48 -13.30
CA LEU A 270 3.17 11.86 -13.20
C LEU A 270 2.40 12.32 -11.96
N SER A 271 3.10 12.57 -10.86
CA SER A 271 2.53 13.05 -9.59
C SER A 271 3.27 14.31 -9.11
N PRO A 272 3.00 15.50 -9.70
CA PRO A 272 3.77 16.72 -9.47
C PRO A 272 3.48 17.41 -8.14
N LEU A 273 2.42 17.04 -7.47
CA LEU A 273 2.07 17.50 -6.13
C LEU A 273 2.16 16.33 -5.16
N ASP A 274 2.57 16.60 -3.93
CA ASP A 274 2.47 15.63 -2.86
C ASP A 274 1.03 15.52 -2.32
N ILE A 275 0.81 14.64 -1.36
CA ILE A 275 -0.54 14.39 -0.81
C ILE A 275 -1.13 15.64 -0.12
N LEU A 276 -0.30 16.59 0.30
CA LEU A 276 -0.70 17.87 0.91
C LEU A 276 -0.81 19.00 -0.12
N GLY A 277 -0.66 18.71 -1.42
CA GLY A 277 -0.70 19.71 -2.48
C GLY A 277 0.58 20.55 -2.60
N VAL A 278 1.65 20.16 -1.93
CA VAL A 278 2.96 20.82 -2.05
C VAL A 278 3.60 20.42 -3.37
N THR A 279 4.05 21.40 -4.15
CA THR A 279 4.75 21.13 -5.40
C THR A 279 6.05 20.38 -5.15
N ARG A 280 6.22 19.25 -5.82
CA ARG A 280 7.45 18.47 -5.75
C ARG A 280 8.57 19.20 -6.47
N THR A 281 9.68 19.44 -5.79
CA THR A 281 10.89 20.00 -6.37
C THR A 281 11.59 18.97 -7.28
N ASN A 282 12.61 19.37 -8.01
CA ASN A 282 13.43 18.43 -8.79
C ASN A 282 14.90 18.54 -8.36
N PRO A 283 15.49 17.48 -7.76
CA PRO A 283 14.89 16.19 -7.45
C PRO A 283 13.88 16.27 -6.29
N ALA A 284 12.79 15.51 -6.38
CA ALA A 284 11.77 15.45 -5.35
C ALA A 284 12.09 14.37 -4.30
N ASP A 285 11.33 14.34 -3.22
CA ASP A 285 11.47 13.34 -2.18
C ASP A 285 10.75 12.04 -2.58
N ILE A 286 11.24 10.91 -2.07
CA ILE A 286 10.57 9.61 -2.18
C ILE A 286 9.42 9.57 -1.17
N GLY A 287 8.30 8.93 -1.54
CA GLY A 287 7.12 8.79 -0.71
C GLY A 287 6.01 9.78 -1.03
N ALA A 288 4.94 9.71 -0.25
CA ALA A 288 3.72 10.50 -0.46
C ALA A 288 3.86 11.97 -0.04
N TYR A 289 4.83 12.29 0.80
CA TYR A 289 5.05 13.63 1.36
C TYR A 289 6.37 14.23 0.88
N GLN A 290 6.41 15.54 0.70
CA GLN A 290 7.66 16.30 0.72
C GLN A 290 8.07 16.50 2.17
N HIS A 291 9.39 16.59 2.43
CA HIS A 291 9.91 16.74 3.79
C HIS A 291 9.48 18.07 4.43
N ILE A 292 9.35 18.04 5.73
CA ILE A 292 9.08 19.23 6.56
C ILE A 292 10.11 19.30 7.69
N ILE A 293 10.31 20.50 8.22
CA ILE A 293 11.08 20.70 9.47
C ILE A 293 10.13 20.43 10.63
N PHE A 294 10.49 19.50 11.49
CA PHE A 294 9.72 19.25 12.70
C PHE A 294 9.99 20.37 13.69
N GLU A 295 8.93 20.97 14.21
CA GLU A 295 9.06 21.92 15.32
C GLU A 295 9.57 21.16 16.57
N GLU A 296 10.60 21.69 17.24
CA GLU A 296 11.03 21.16 18.54
C GLU A 296 9.89 21.37 19.54
N GLU A 297 9.42 20.30 20.16
CA GLU A 297 8.50 20.40 21.28
C GLU A 297 9.23 21.08 22.45
N ASN A 298 8.83 22.33 22.78
CA ASN A 298 9.35 23.12 23.90
C ASN A 298 8.81 22.60 25.24
#